data_3174e24cb4997b89c85ceb2217c5d252
#
_entry.id   3174e24cb4997b89c85ceb2217c5d252
#
_cell.length_a   1.000
_cell.length_b   1.000
_cell.length_c   1.000
_cell.angle_alpha   90.00
_cell.angle_beta   90.00
_cell.angle_gamma   90.00
#
_symmetry.space_group_name_H-M   'P 1'
#
loop_
_entity.id
_entity.type
_entity.pdbx_description
1 polymer ?
#
loop_
_entity_poly.entity_id
_entity_poly.type
_entity_poly.pdbx_seq_one_letter_code
_entity_poly.pdbx_strand_id
1 'polypeptide(L)'
;MFAWVGAKFDAILSTYVLGVVSTLMTAIAPIALTAMTIWVALYGWAVLRNEVSETLPVFMWKVFKIGLVLAFALQSGFYISNVSDSANALAMGVASTFVPSGVDPATVSTPYALLDKFNDDASAQVADIMKEASMFRLDLVLAAAIFSIGSVCFLCIGLFVVTLAKLFLTFVIAIGPLFIL
;
A
#
# COMPACT_ATOMS: atom_id res chain seq x y z
N MET A 1 5.00 1.24 -20.00
CA MET A 1 4.88 2.70 -19.77
C MET A 1 4.32 2.97 -18.37
N PHE A 2 3.19 2.43 -18.01
CA PHE A 2 2.56 2.62 -16.68
C PHE A 2 3.39 2.06 -15.53
N ALA A 3 4.07 0.93 -15.71
CA ALA A 3 4.98 0.37 -14.72
C ALA A 3 6.15 1.32 -14.37
N TRP A 4 6.68 2.06 -15.34
CA TRP A 4 7.71 3.07 -15.09
C TRP A 4 7.15 4.26 -14.26
N VAL A 5 5.97 4.76 -14.60
CA VAL A 5 5.29 5.81 -13.82
C VAL A 5 5.03 5.33 -12.39
N GLY A 6 4.52 4.11 -12.25
CA GLY A 6 4.28 3.49 -10.95
C GLY A 6 5.55 3.36 -10.11
N ALA A 7 6.65 2.88 -10.69
CA ALA A 7 7.92 2.76 -10.00
C ALA A 7 8.47 4.13 -9.51
N LYS A 8 8.32 5.18 -10.31
CA LYS A 8 8.70 6.54 -9.90
C LYS A 8 7.81 7.08 -8.78
N PHE A 9 6.52 6.83 -8.86
CA PHE A 9 5.57 7.23 -7.84
C PHE A 9 5.83 6.49 -6.51
N ASP A 10 6.06 5.17 -6.57
CA ASP A 10 6.42 4.36 -5.41
C ASP A 10 7.73 4.82 -4.77
N ALA A 11 8.73 5.17 -5.56
CA ALA A 11 9.99 5.71 -5.06
C ALA A 11 9.79 7.06 -4.33
N ILE A 12 8.94 7.95 -4.85
CA ILE A 12 8.60 9.21 -4.20
C ILE A 12 7.87 8.94 -2.88
N LEU A 13 6.84 8.08 -2.89
CA LEU A 13 6.09 7.74 -1.68
C LEU A 13 6.98 7.11 -0.61
N SER A 14 7.85 6.16 -0.97
CA SER A 14 8.75 5.52 -0.03
C SER A 14 9.78 6.51 0.56
N THR A 15 10.32 7.38 -0.25
CA THR A 15 11.37 8.31 0.20
C THR A 15 10.79 9.43 1.08
N TYR A 16 9.70 10.05 0.64
CA TYR A 16 9.16 11.23 1.35
C TYR A 16 8.19 10.83 2.46
N VAL A 17 7.17 10.02 2.18
CA VAL A 17 6.13 9.72 3.17
C VAL A 17 6.69 8.82 4.26
N LEU A 18 7.32 7.70 3.90
CA LEU A 18 7.85 6.77 4.88
C LEU A 18 9.07 7.36 5.63
N GLY A 19 9.87 8.20 4.98
CA GLY A 19 10.95 8.94 5.63
C GLY A 19 10.44 9.90 6.71
N VAL A 20 9.39 10.66 6.42
CA VAL A 20 8.75 11.55 7.40
C VAL A 20 8.16 10.74 8.56
N VAL A 21 7.49 9.61 8.27
CA VAL A 21 6.95 8.72 9.29
C VAL A 21 8.04 8.17 10.20
N SER A 22 9.14 7.70 9.64
CA SER A 22 10.29 7.20 10.41
C SER A 22 10.85 8.27 11.35
N THR A 23 11.00 9.50 10.86
CA THR A 23 11.44 10.64 11.68
C THR A 23 10.46 10.97 12.79
N LEU A 24 9.16 10.97 12.49
CA LEU A 24 8.11 11.22 13.47
C LEU A 24 8.09 10.13 14.56
N MET A 25 8.18 8.85 14.18
CA MET A 25 8.26 7.74 15.12
C MET A 25 9.48 7.86 16.06
N THR A 26 10.64 8.22 15.52
CA THR A 26 11.85 8.44 16.31
C THR A 26 11.71 9.60 17.30
N ALA A 27 10.99 10.64 16.93
CA ALA A 27 10.73 11.79 17.83
C ALA A 27 9.70 11.44 18.92
N ILE A 28 8.69 10.62 18.61
CA ILE A 28 7.63 10.23 19.56
C ILE A 28 8.08 9.11 20.50
N ALA A 29 9.00 8.24 20.08
CA ALA A 29 9.46 7.08 20.85
C ALA A 29 9.90 7.43 22.29
N PRO A 30 10.74 8.43 22.57
CA PRO A 30 11.15 8.77 23.93
C PRO A 30 9.98 9.26 24.78
N ILE A 31 9.02 9.97 24.18
CA ILE A 31 7.84 10.48 24.88
C ILE A 31 6.94 9.31 25.29
N ALA A 32 6.68 8.39 24.38
CA ALA A 32 5.86 7.19 24.62
C ALA A 32 6.48 6.27 25.68
N LEU A 33 7.80 6.04 25.59
CA LEU A 33 8.52 5.23 26.59
C LEU A 33 8.50 5.89 27.97
N THR A 34 8.67 7.21 28.05
CA THR A 34 8.59 7.95 29.30
C THR A 34 7.19 7.87 29.91
N ALA A 35 6.15 8.07 29.10
CA ALA A 35 4.76 7.97 29.53
C ALA A 35 4.44 6.55 30.03
N MET A 36 4.91 5.51 29.32
CA MET A 36 4.76 4.12 29.76
C MET A 36 5.47 3.87 31.09
N THR A 37 6.69 4.38 31.27
CA THR A 37 7.45 4.22 32.51
C THR A 37 6.70 4.85 33.68
N ILE A 38 6.18 6.07 33.52
CA ILE A 38 5.38 6.75 34.53
C ILE A 38 4.11 5.94 34.83
N TRP A 39 3.43 5.46 33.82
CA TRP A 39 2.21 4.65 33.97
C TRP A 39 2.51 3.35 34.76
N VAL A 40 3.57 2.62 34.39
CA VAL A 40 3.99 1.39 35.10
C VAL A 40 4.32 1.70 36.56
N ALA A 41 5.03 2.78 36.82
CA ALA A 41 5.40 3.16 38.21
C ALA A 41 4.17 3.49 39.06
N LEU A 42 3.29 4.36 38.53
CA LEU A 42 2.08 4.77 39.28
C LEU A 42 1.09 3.62 39.46
N TYR A 43 0.83 2.87 38.41
CA TYR A 43 -0.12 1.76 38.44
C TYR A 43 0.43 0.58 39.27
N GLY A 44 1.73 0.29 39.14
CA GLY A 44 2.40 -0.72 39.96
C GLY A 44 2.39 -0.35 41.45
N TRP A 45 2.59 0.93 41.78
CA TRP A 45 2.47 1.42 43.13
C TRP A 45 1.05 1.24 43.70
N ALA A 46 0.01 1.55 42.93
CA ALA A 46 -1.40 1.36 43.33
C ALA A 46 -1.74 -0.12 43.55
N VAL A 47 -1.20 -1.03 42.72
CA VAL A 47 -1.37 -2.49 42.91
C VAL A 47 -0.69 -2.96 44.19
N LEU A 48 0.52 -2.49 44.51
CA LEU A 48 1.24 -2.85 45.72
C LEU A 48 0.54 -2.36 46.99
N ARG A 49 -0.16 -1.22 46.91
CA ARG A 49 -0.94 -0.66 48.03
C ARG A 49 -2.33 -1.29 48.19
N ASN A 50 -2.68 -2.26 47.32
CA ASN A 50 -4.03 -2.84 47.25
C ASN A 50 -5.14 -1.81 47.02
N GLU A 51 -4.82 -0.69 46.38
CA GLU A 51 -5.81 0.32 45.94
C GLU A 51 -6.57 -0.13 44.69
N VAL A 52 -5.99 -1.08 43.95
CA VAL A 52 -6.59 -1.72 42.76
C VAL A 52 -6.74 -3.21 43.05
N SER A 53 -7.91 -3.76 42.77
CA SER A 53 -8.26 -5.17 43.02
C SER A 53 -7.56 -6.18 42.09
N GLU A 54 -6.57 -5.75 41.34
CA GLU A 54 -5.83 -6.61 40.40
C GLU A 54 -4.65 -7.32 41.08
N THR A 55 -4.47 -8.60 40.71
CA THR A 55 -3.33 -9.38 41.20
C THR A 55 -2.05 -9.00 40.43
N LEU A 56 -0.91 -9.14 41.10
CA LEU A 56 0.40 -8.86 40.53
C LEU A 56 0.65 -9.57 39.17
N PRO A 57 0.27 -10.85 38.97
CA PRO A 57 0.42 -11.51 37.66
C PRO A 57 -0.39 -10.86 36.54
N VAL A 58 -1.59 -10.37 36.80
CA VAL A 58 -2.44 -9.69 35.84
C VAL A 58 -1.81 -8.35 35.45
N PHE A 59 -1.28 -7.60 36.40
CA PHE A 59 -0.53 -6.37 36.10
C PHE A 59 0.69 -6.64 35.22
N MET A 60 1.53 -7.62 35.57
CA MET A 60 2.70 -7.98 34.77
C MET A 60 2.33 -8.36 33.35
N TRP A 61 1.20 -9.07 33.16
CA TRP A 61 0.72 -9.41 31.81
C TRP A 61 0.25 -8.19 31.02
N LYS A 62 -0.36 -7.19 31.65
CA LYS A 62 -0.72 -5.91 31.03
C LYS A 62 0.53 -5.13 30.59
N VAL A 63 1.51 -5.00 31.48
CA VAL A 63 2.78 -4.34 31.19
C VAL A 63 3.48 -5.00 30.01
N PHE A 64 3.53 -6.34 29.98
CA PHE A 64 4.12 -7.10 28.90
C PHE A 64 3.42 -6.83 27.55
N LYS A 65 2.08 -6.88 27.54
CA LYS A 65 1.30 -6.59 26.32
C LYS A 65 1.54 -5.18 25.80
N ILE A 66 1.48 -4.18 26.67
CA ILE A 66 1.71 -2.78 26.27
C ILE A 66 3.13 -2.59 25.78
N GLY A 67 4.12 -3.16 26.49
CA GLY A 67 5.52 -3.12 26.09
C GLY A 67 5.76 -3.76 24.72
N LEU A 68 5.12 -4.90 24.45
CA LEU A 68 5.22 -5.58 23.17
C LEU A 68 4.60 -4.72 22.04
N VAL A 69 3.41 -4.17 22.26
CA VAL A 69 2.74 -3.29 21.28
C VAL A 69 3.60 -2.06 20.99
N LEU A 70 4.15 -1.41 22.03
CA LEU A 70 5.04 -0.25 21.85
C LEU A 70 6.33 -0.62 21.12
N ALA A 71 6.94 -1.77 21.42
CA ALA A 71 8.13 -2.24 20.73
C ALA A 71 7.88 -2.40 19.23
N PHE A 72 6.74 -2.99 18.85
CA PHE A 72 6.36 -3.10 17.44
C PHE A 72 6.03 -1.74 16.81
N ALA A 73 5.27 -0.88 17.50
CA ALA A 73 4.84 0.40 16.96
C ALA A 73 5.98 1.40 16.80
N LEU A 74 6.95 1.42 17.72
CA LEU A 74 8.04 2.39 17.73
C LEU A 74 9.27 1.96 16.92
N GLN A 75 9.37 0.68 16.54
CA GLN A 75 10.43 0.19 15.67
C GLN A 75 10.06 0.45 14.21
N SER A 76 10.33 1.67 13.72
CA SER A 76 9.93 2.15 12.40
C SER A 76 10.30 1.21 11.25
N GLY A 77 11.52 0.67 11.25
CA GLY A 77 11.98 -0.23 10.21
C GLY A 77 11.16 -1.52 10.15
N PHE A 78 10.86 -2.12 11.29
CA PHE A 78 10.08 -3.35 11.37
C PHE A 78 8.61 -3.11 10.99
N TYR A 79 8.00 -2.03 11.48
CA TYR A 79 6.62 -1.68 11.17
C TYR A 79 6.45 -1.38 9.69
N ILE A 80 7.28 -0.48 9.13
CA ILE A 80 7.16 -0.05 7.73
C ILE A 80 7.38 -1.23 6.80
N SER A 81 8.45 -2.04 7.00
CA SER A 81 8.72 -3.18 6.12
C SER A 81 7.57 -4.21 6.17
N ASN A 82 7.19 -4.69 7.35
CA ASN A 82 6.17 -5.74 7.43
C ASN A 82 4.78 -5.28 6.99
N VAL A 83 4.36 -4.08 7.38
CA VAL A 83 3.03 -3.56 6.99
C VAL A 83 3.00 -3.18 5.52
N SER A 84 4.03 -2.50 5.02
CA SER A 84 4.12 -2.12 3.61
C SER A 84 4.23 -3.35 2.70
N ASP A 85 5.05 -4.33 3.06
CA ASP A 85 5.22 -5.56 2.27
C ASP A 85 3.94 -6.39 2.26
N SER A 86 3.26 -6.52 3.41
CA SER A 86 1.97 -7.20 3.49
C SER A 86 0.89 -6.51 2.64
N ALA A 87 0.84 -5.18 2.69
CA ALA A 87 -0.10 -4.40 1.90
C ALA A 87 0.17 -4.50 0.39
N ASN A 88 1.45 -4.47 -0.01
CA ASN A 88 1.84 -4.69 -1.40
C ASN A 88 1.56 -6.12 -1.87
N ALA A 89 1.80 -7.13 -1.02
CA ALA A 89 1.46 -8.51 -1.33
C ALA A 89 -0.05 -8.71 -1.52
N LEU A 90 -0.88 -8.08 -0.70
CA LEU A 90 -2.34 -8.06 -0.89
C LEU A 90 -2.73 -7.39 -2.21
N ALA A 91 -2.15 -6.23 -2.52
CA ALA A 91 -2.41 -5.54 -3.78
C ALA A 91 -2.03 -6.38 -5.00
N MET A 92 -0.90 -7.10 -4.93
CA MET A 92 -0.47 -8.05 -5.97
C MET A 92 -1.43 -9.25 -6.06
N GLY A 93 -1.84 -9.83 -4.93
CA GLY A 93 -2.79 -10.93 -4.89
C GLY A 93 -4.13 -10.57 -5.54
N VAL A 94 -4.64 -9.37 -5.27
CA VAL A 94 -5.85 -8.86 -5.91
C VAL A 94 -5.59 -8.61 -7.41
N ALA A 95 -4.50 -7.97 -7.79
CA ALA A 95 -4.18 -7.71 -9.19
C ALA A 95 -4.06 -9.00 -10.01
N SER A 96 -3.49 -10.06 -9.44
CA SER A 96 -3.35 -11.36 -10.12
C SER A 96 -4.69 -12.03 -10.43
N THR A 97 -5.75 -11.73 -9.70
CA THR A 97 -7.10 -12.26 -9.98
C THR A 97 -7.76 -11.63 -11.21
N PHE A 98 -7.30 -10.45 -11.62
CA PHE A 98 -7.80 -9.71 -12.80
C PHE A 98 -6.95 -9.92 -14.06
N VAL A 99 -6.01 -10.85 -14.02
CA VAL A 99 -5.16 -11.15 -15.18
C VAL A 99 -6.02 -11.83 -16.27
N PRO A 100 -5.96 -11.37 -17.54
CA PRO A 100 -6.69 -11.99 -18.65
C PRO A 100 -6.34 -13.45 -18.82
N SER A 101 -7.31 -14.25 -19.32
CA SER A 101 -7.12 -15.66 -19.61
C SER A 101 -5.98 -15.88 -20.62
N GLY A 102 -5.01 -16.71 -20.27
CA GLY A 102 -3.84 -17.00 -21.13
C GLY A 102 -2.58 -16.21 -20.80
N VAL A 103 -2.64 -15.28 -19.85
CA VAL A 103 -1.46 -14.58 -19.34
C VAL A 103 -1.01 -15.24 -18.03
N ASP A 104 0.29 -15.52 -17.90
CA ASP A 104 0.84 -16.05 -16.65
C ASP A 104 0.74 -14.96 -15.54
N PRO A 105 0.01 -15.22 -14.45
CA PRO A 105 -0.08 -14.29 -13.32
C PRO A 105 1.28 -13.85 -12.75
N ALA A 106 2.29 -14.69 -12.86
CA ALA A 106 3.64 -14.37 -12.42
C ALA A 106 4.31 -13.22 -13.20
N THR A 107 3.80 -12.91 -14.40
CA THR A 107 4.31 -11.77 -15.20
C THR A 107 3.75 -10.43 -14.76
N VAL A 108 2.69 -10.44 -13.93
CA VAL A 108 2.03 -9.23 -13.42
C VAL A 108 2.51 -8.97 -12.00
N SER A 109 3.64 -8.29 -11.87
CA SER A 109 4.29 -8.02 -10.58
C SER A 109 3.70 -6.82 -9.82
N THR A 110 2.91 -5.98 -10.49
CA THR A 110 2.32 -4.78 -9.90
C THR A 110 0.99 -4.43 -10.58
N PRO A 111 0.07 -3.69 -9.93
CA PRO A 111 -1.14 -3.17 -10.58
C PRO A 111 -0.84 -2.32 -11.83
N TYR A 112 0.30 -1.65 -11.86
CA TYR A 112 0.74 -0.87 -13.02
C TYR A 112 1.19 -1.76 -14.19
N ALA A 113 1.80 -2.92 -13.90
CA ALA A 113 2.14 -3.91 -14.91
C ALA A 113 0.88 -4.51 -15.56
N LEU A 114 -0.21 -4.64 -14.81
CA LEU A 114 -1.50 -5.04 -15.35
C LEU A 114 -2.04 -4.02 -16.36
N LEU A 115 -1.92 -2.71 -16.06
CA LEU A 115 -2.29 -1.65 -16.99
C LEU A 115 -1.42 -1.66 -18.27
N ASP A 116 -0.13 -1.96 -18.14
CA ASP A 116 0.74 -2.14 -19.32
C ASP A 116 0.28 -3.32 -20.17
N LYS A 117 -0.13 -4.44 -19.58
CA LYS A 117 -0.69 -5.59 -20.31
C LYS A 117 -1.98 -5.23 -21.05
N PHE A 118 -2.91 -4.55 -20.40
CA PHE A 118 -4.13 -4.07 -21.08
C PHE A 118 -3.82 -3.11 -22.23
N ASN A 119 -2.80 -2.27 -22.08
CA ASN A 119 -2.36 -1.39 -23.16
C ASN A 119 -1.79 -2.18 -24.35
N ASP A 120 -0.98 -3.21 -24.08
CA ASP A 120 -0.37 -4.05 -25.10
C ASP A 120 -1.45 -4.84 -25.85
N ASP A 121 -2.42 -5.42 -25.13
CA ASP A 121 -3.56 -6.15 -25.71
C ASP A 121 -4.45 -5.23 -26.56
N ALA A 122 -4.75 -4.02 -26.07
CA ALA A 122 -5.52 -3.04 -26.83
C ALA A 122 -4.78 -2.60 -28.10
N SER A 123 -3.46 -2.40 -28.00
CA SER A 123 -2.62 -2.03 -29.15
C SER A 123 -2.54 -3.15 -30.18
N ALA A 124 -2.48 -4.40 -29.75
CA ALA A 124 -2.51 -5.56 -30.64
C ALA A 124 -3.84 -5.66 -31.39
N GLN A 125 -4.98 -5.44 -30.69
CA GLN A 125 -6.30 -5.44 -31.32
C GLN A 125 -6.44 -4.31 -32.36
N VAL A 126 -5.95 -3.11 -32.04
CA VAL A 126 -5.93 -1.99 -33.02
C VAL A 126 -5.09 -2.36 -34.22
N ALA A 127 -3.91 -2.97 -34.02
CA ALA A 127 -3.04 -3.38 -35.11
C ALA A 127 -3.68 -4.45 -36.01
N ASP A 128 -4.43 -5.38 -35.41
CA ASP A 128 -5.14 -6.42 -36.18
C ASP A 128 -6.31 -5.82 -37.00
N ILE A 129 -7.09 -4.90 -36.44
CA ILE A 129 -8.12 -4.17 -37.16
C ILE A 129 -7.49 -3.38 -38.34
N MET A 130 -6.35 -2.75 -38.10
CA MET A 130 -5.66 -1.95 -39.14
C MET A 130 -5.05 -2.82 -40.24
N LYS A 131 -4.67 -4.07 -40.00
CA LYS A 131 -4.22 -5.02 -41.03
C LYS A 131 -5.34 -5.39 -42.00
N GLU A 132 -6.57 -5.45 -41.52
CA GLU A 132 -7.74 -5.74 -42.37
C GLU A 132 -8.30 -4.47 -43.04
N ALA A 133 -7.86 -3.30 -42.61
CA ALA A 133 -8.25 -2.02 -43.21
C ALA A 133 -7.60 -1.82 -44.58
N SER A 134 -8.42 -1.63 -45.62
CA SER A 134 -8.01 -1.25 -46.96
C SER A 134 -8.44 0.18 -47.25
N MET A 135 -7.84 0.82 -48.28
CA MET A 135 -8.23 2.16 -48.68
C MET A 135 -9.73 2.35 -48.98
N PHE A 136 -10.43 1.23 -49.22
CA PHE A 136 -11.88 1.23 -49.48
C PHE A 136 -12.74 0.92 -48.21
N ARG A 137 -12.11 0.62 -47.05
CA ARG A 137 -12.80 0.28 -45.79
C ARG A 137 -12.48 1.29 -44.69
N LEU A 138 -12.92 2.53 -44.94
CA LEU A 138 -12.79 3.62 -43.97
C LEU A 138 -13.53 3.35 -42.65
N ASP A 139 -14.54 2.47 -42.68
CA ASP A 139 -15.27 2.00 -41.50
C ASP A 139 -14.36 1.34 -40.45
N LEU A 140 -13.40 0.51 -40.88
CA LEU A 140 -12.43 -0.12 -39.98
C LEU A 140 -11.41 0.85 -39.40
N VAL A 141 -10.97 1.83 -40.21
CA VAL A 141 -10.07 2.88 -39.74
C VAL A 141 -10.75 3.73 -38.64
N LEU A 142 -12.02 4.07 -38.88
CA LEU A 142 -12.81 4.83 -37.88
C LEU A 142 -13.05 4.02 -36.61
N ALA A 143 -13.37 2.73 -36.72
CA ALA A 143 -13.53 1.83 -35.62
C ALA A 143 -12.25 1.69 -34.77
N ALA A 144 -11.09 1.52 -35.44
CA ALA A 144 -9.78 1.47 -34.79
C ALA A 144 -9.47 2.77 -34.02
N ALA A 145 -9.78 3.93 -34.63
CA ALA A 145 -9.57 5.23 -33.98
C ALA A 145 -10.45 5.40 -32.73
N ILE A 146 -11.73 5.07 -32.79
CA ILE A 146 -12.66 5.15 -31.67
C ILE A 146 -12.21 4.20 -30.56
N PHE A 147 -11.85 2.96 -30.91
CA PHE A 147 -11.37 1.98 -29.94
C PHE A 147 -10.07 2.43 -29.27
N SER A 148 -9.12 3.00 -30.03
CA SER A 148 -7.87 3.53 -29.49
C SER A 148 -8.10 4.66 -28.48
N ILE A 149 -8.95 5.62 -28.82
CA ILE A 149 -9.30 6.73 -27.92
C ILE A 149 -9.97 6.20 -26.65
N GLY A 150 -10.93 5.27 -26.78
CA GLY A 150 -11.61 4.65 -25.65
C GLY A 150 -10.64 3.91 -24.73
N SER A 151 -9.71 3.15 -25.29
CA SER A 151 -8.69 2.42 -24.53
C SER A 151 -7.75 3.36 -23.77
N VAL A 152 -7.28 4.43 -24.40
CA VAL A 152 -6.43 5.44 -23.74
C VAL A 152 -7.18 6.12 -22.59
N CYS A 153 -8.43 6.53 -22.77
CA CYS A 153 -9.23 7.12 -21.71
C CYS A 153 -9.42 6.14 -20.53
N PHE A 154 -9.73 4.88 -20.82
CA PHE A 154 -9.88 3.84 -19.81
C PHE A 154 -8.60 3.63 -19.01
N LEU A 155 -7.46 3.53 -19.71
CA LEU A 155 -6.15 3.33 -19.08
C LEU A 155 -5.73 4.56 -18.24
N CYS A 156 -6.03 5.78 -18.67
CA CYS A 156 -5.77 6.99 -17.89
C CYS A 156 -6.59 7.01 -16.59
N ILE A 157 -7.87 6.64 -16.65
CA ILE A 157 -8.72 6.53 -15.47
C ILE A 157 -8.18 5.43 -14.55
N GLY A 158 -7.83 4.27 -15.10
CA GLY A 158 -7.24 3.15 -14.36
C GLY A 158 -5.95 3.55 -13.65
N LEU A 159 -5.04 4.23 -14.33
CA LEU A 159 -3.81 4.76 -13.75
C LEU A 159 -4.10 5.72 -12.59
N PHE A 160 -5.03 6.64 -12.77
CA PHE A 160 -5.42 7.60 -11.73
C PHE A 160 -5.96 6.89 -10.49
N VAL A 161 -6.86 5.92 -10.66
CA VAL A 161 -7.46 5.15 -9.55
C VAL A 161 -6.40 4.36 -8.81
N VAL A 162 -5.51 3.65 -9.53
CA VAL A 162 -4.43 2.86 -8.90
C VAL A 162 -3.46 3.75 -8.13
N THR A 163 -3.09 4.89 -8.70
CA THR A 163 -2.18 5.86 -8.06
C THR A 163 -2.82 6.44 -6.80
N LEU A 164 -4.10 6.80 -6.87
CA LEU A 164 -4.85 7.35 -5.74
C LEU A 164 -5.02 6.31 -4.62
N ALA A 165 -5.33 5.06 -4.97
CA ALA A 165 -5.43 3.97 -4.02
C ALA A 165 -4.09 3.71 -3.30
N LYS A 166 -2.96 3.72 -4.03
CA LYS A 166 -1.62 3.61 -3.44
C LYS A 166 -1.30 4.77 -2.51
N LEU A 167 -1.64 5.99 -2.88
CA LEU A 167 -1.45 7.16 -2.05
C LEU A 167 -2.22 7.02 -0.73
N PHE A 168 -3.50 6.66 -0.79
CA PHE A 168 -4.29 6.43 0.43
C PHE A 168 -3.72 5.30 1.28
N LEU A 169 -3.31 4.19 0.67
CA LEU A 169 -2.68 3.08 1.39
C LEU A 169 -1.44 3.55 2.14
N THR A 170 -0.58 4.32 1.49
CA THR A 170 0.65 4.85 2.10
C THR A 170 0.33 5.80 3.26
N PHE A 171 -0.71 6.64 3.13
CA PHE A 171 -1.16 7.49 4.25
C PHE A 171 -1.70 6.69 5.42
N VAL A 172 -2.48 5.63 5.17
CA VAL A 172 -2.98 4.75 6.23
C VAL A 172 -1.82 4.08 6.97
N ILE A 173 -0.82 3.58 6.25
CA ILE A 173 0.40 3.03 6.83
C ILE A 173 1.14 4.09 7.65
N ALA A 174 1.22 5.33 7.16
CA ALA A 174 1.89 6.44 7.82
C ALA A 174 1.25 6.81 9.16
N ILE A 175 -0.07 6.81 9.21
CA ILE A 175 -0.83 7.20 10.41
C ILE A 175 -0.97 6.04 11.40
N GLY A 176 -0.82 4.79 10.94
CA GLY A 176 -0.99 3.59 11.76
C GLY A 176 -0.26 3.61 13.11
N PRO A 177 1.04 3.93 13.19
CA PRO A 177 1.77 3.99 14.46
C PRO A 177 1.19 5.00 15.46
N LEU A 178 0.61 6.10 14.94
CA LEU A 178 -0.01 7.13 15.78
C LEU A 178 -1.30 6.64 16.44
N PHE A 179 -2.03 5.72 15.82
CA PHE A 179 -3.23 5.11 16.38
C PHE A 179 -2.94 3.98 17.38
N ILE A 180 -1.73 3.41 17.33
CA ILE A 180 -1.32 2.34 18.23
C ILE A 180 -0.82 2.91 19.58
N LEU A 181 -0.31 4.13 19.57
CA LEU A 181 0.15 4.88 20.74
C LEU A 181 -1.00 5.46 21.56
#